data_11f4662ab396ee4826fc07ed3efd30d7
#
_entry.id   11f4662ab396ee4826fc07ed3efd30d7
#
_cell.length_a   1.000
_cell.length_b   1.000
_cell.length_c   1.000
_cell.angle_alpha   90.00
_cell.angle_beta   90.00
_cell.angle_gamma   90.00
#
_symmetry.space_group_name_H-M   'P 1'
#
loop_
_entity.id
_entity.type
_entity.pdbx_description
1 polymer ?
#
loop_
_entity_poly.entity_id
_entity_poly.type
_entity_poly.pdbx_seq_one_letter_code
_entity_poly.pdbx_strand_id
1 'polypeptide(L)'
;MSIKAINEEFLQQVESLQMLIKNNVAGLFGGNRKSKTFGSSCEFADYRDYVAGDDITKLDWNAYARFDKLYLKLYLDERQMHTRIYIDASRSMEYGKSKKAEQAIKIAATLAYLSVCEMDKVSVYVIREKSLEEVISGIVGKEAFISNIHKLNEIEFGGDSYISDAILPSKVGHGDGMSVIISDFLTDNDYERAIDHLANKKRHVFCTQILSREELNPLTRGKVHLFDSENINKTYRKHVDKEIAKAYKAALNYVTGKINDFCAARNADYLLASAEDSVFEIFFGKLVEMGVLK
;
A
#
# COMPACT_ATOMS: atom_id res chain seq x y z
N MET A 1 8.86 17.97 15.33
CA MET A 1 7.83 18.91 14.78
C MET A 1 6.65 18.07 14.35
N SER A 2 5.40 18.42 14.71
CA SER A 2 4.25 17.68 14.19
C SER A 2 4.11 17.95 12.69
N ILE A 3 4.04 16.90 11.91
CA ILE A 3 3.86 16.98 10.45
C ILE A 3 2.38 17.31 10.20
N LYS A 4 2.09 18.44 9.55
CA LYS A 4 0.73 18.80 9.14
C LYS A 4 0.45 18.36 7.72
N ALA A 5 0.65 17.06 7.44
CA ALA A 5 0.47 16.47 6.11
C ALA A 5 -1.00 16.43 5.68
N ILE A 6 -1.89 16.20 6.65
CA ILE A 6 -3.32 16.04 6.42
C ILE A 6 -4.04 17.30 6.88
N ASN A 7 -4.66 17.98 5.93
CA ASN A 7 -5.49 19.17 6.10
C ASN A 7 -6.77 19.04 5.26
N GLU A 8 -7.65 20.02 5.32
CA GLU A 8 -8.92 20.01 4.58
C GLU A 8 -8.70 20.01 3.06
N GLU A 9 -7.71 20.73 2.56
CA GLU A 9 -7.36 20.74 1.14
C GLU A 9 -6.94 19.36 0.64
N PHE A 10 -6.11 18.66 1.42
CA PHE A 10 -5.70 17.30 1.12
C PHE A 10 -6.91 16.33 1.07
N LEU A 11 -7.83 16.44 2.02
CA LEU A 11 -9.04 15.60 2.04
C LEU A 11 -9.91 15.83 0.80
N GLN A 12 -10.08 17.08 0.36
CA GLN A 12 -10.81 17.40 -0.87
C GLN A 12 -10.12 16.80 -2.11
N GLN A 13 -8.77 16.81 -2.17
CA GLN A 13 -8.02 16.18 -3.25
C GLN A 13 -8.25 14.66 -3.28
N VAL A 14 -8.23 14.02 -2.14
CA VAL A 14 -8.46 12.56 -2.02
C VAL A 14 -9.90 12.18 -2.39
N GLU A 15 -10.88 13.00 -2.00
CA GLU A 15 -12.28 12.81 -2.42
C GLU A 15 -12.44 12.94 -3.93
N SER A 16 -11.80 13.93 -4.53
CA SER A 16 -11.80 14.12 -5.98
C SER A 16 -11.16 12.94 -6.71
N LEU A 17 -10.04 12.43 -6.18
CA LEU A 17 -9.38 11.22 -6.70
C LEU A 17 -10.30 10.00 -6.63
N GLN A 18 -10.98 9.80 -5.51
CA GLN A 18 -11.95 8.70 -5.35
C GLN A 18 -13.10 8.79 -6.35
N MET A 19 -13.63 9.99 -6.58
CA MET A 19 -14.69 10.20 -7.57
C MET A 19 -14.22 9.87 -8.99
N LEU A 20 -12.99 10.26 -9.35
CA LEU A 20 -12.39 9.91 -10.64
C LEU A 20 -12.23 8.39 -10.79
N ILE A 21 -11.69 7.73 -9.78
CA ILE A 21 -11.53 6.28 -9.77
C ILE A 21 -12.89 5.60 -9.94
N LYS A 22 -13.89 6.00 -9.17
CA LYS A 22 -15.23 5.41 -9.23
C LYS A 22 -15.91 5.59 -10.58
N ASN A 23 -15.73 6.73 -11.22
CA ASN A 23 -16.37 7.05 -12.51
C ASN A 23 -15.68 6.39 -13.70
N ASN A 24 -14.36 6.19 -13.63
CA ASN A 24 -13.56 5.70 -14.76
C ASN A 24 -13.10 4.25 -14.61
N VAL A 25 -13.18 3.71 -13.40
CA VAL A 25 -12.62 2.40 -13.06
C VAL A 25 -13.66 1.50 -12.43
N ALA A 26 -14.50 0.94 -13.27
CA ALA A 26 -15.29 -0.21 -12.83
C ALA A 26 -14.38 -1.47 -12.65
N GLY A 27 -13.25 -1.36 -11.95
CA GLY A 27 -12.44 -2.54 -11.91
C GLY A 27 -11.14 -2.62 -11.14
N LEU A 28 -10.49 -1.56 -10.70
CA LEU A 28 -9.18 -1.71 -10.05
C LEU A 28 -9.22 -1.61 -8.52
N PHE A 29 -9.90 -0.64 -7.99
CA PHE A 29 -10.20 -0.59 -6.55
C PHE A 29 -11.62 -1.08 -6.24
N GLY A 30 -12.55 -0.97 -7.18
CA GLY A 30 -13.87 -1.57 -7.18
C GLY A 30 -13.98 -2.80 -8.08
N GLY A 31 -12.85 -3.39 -8.45
CA GLY A 31 -12.81 -4.50 -9.37
C GLY A 31 -13.36 -5.74 -8.74
N ASN A 32 -14.22 -6.41 -9.44
CA ASN A 32 -14.57 -7.83 -9.35
C ASN A 32 -14.12 -8.51 -8.04
N ARG A 33 -14.35 -7.83 -6.90
CA ARG A 33 -14.22 -8.37 -5.54
C ARG A 33 -15.33 -9.39 -5.28
N LYS A 34 -16.06 -9.75 -6.35
CA LYS A 34 -16.86 -10.93 -6.40
C LYS A 34 -15.90 -12.09 -6.20
N SER A 35 -15.70 -12.44 -4.93
CA SER A 35 -14.95 -13.65 -4.58
C SER A 35 -15.53 -14.78 -5.43
N LYS A 36 -14.69 -15.52 -6.15
CA LYS A 36 -15.10 -16.76 -6.80
C LYS A 36 -15.52 -17.83 -5.79
N THR A 37 -15.38 -17.53 -4.49
CA THR A 37 -15.88 -18.35 -3.40
C THR A 37 -17.35 -17.98 -3.14
N PHE A 38 -18.22 -18.92 -3.36
CA PHE A 38 -19.65 -18.79 -3.11
C PHE A 38 -19.90 -18.77 -1.59
N GLY A 39 -20.50 -17.70 -1.09
CA GLY A 39 -20.69 -17.45 0.33
C GLY A 39 -22.16 -17.34 0.74
N SER A 40 -22.41 -16.69 1.86
CA SER A 40 -23.74 -16.48 2.45
C SER A 40 -24.34 -15.10 2.16
N SER A 41 -23.76 -14.35 1.21
CA SER A 41 -24.28 -13.04 0.78
C SER A 41 -25.69 -13.15 0.19
N CYS A 42 -26.41 -12.04 0.22
CA CYS A 42 -27.78 -11.98 -0.33
C CYS A 42 -27.82 -11.77 -1.85
N GLU A 43 -26.69 -11.47 -2.50
CA GLU A 43 -26.66 -11.21 -3.94
C GLU A 43 -26.51 -12.53 -4.72
N PHE A 44 -27.55 -12.84 -5.50
CA PHE A 44 -27.54 -14.01 -6.36
C PHE A 44 -26.47 -13.89 -7.47
N ALA A 45 -25.63 -14.92 -7.61
CA ALA A 45 -24.57 -14.95 -8.61
C ALA A 45 -24.96 -15.79 -9.83
N ASP A 46 -25.27 -17.07 -9.62
CA ASP A 46 -25.49 -18.04 -10.70
C ASP A 46 -26.16 -19.31 -10.16
N TYR A 47 -26.48 -20.22 -11.05
CA TYR A 47 -26.91 -21.58 -10.76
C TYR A 47 -25.83 -22.58 -11.06
N ARG A 48 -25.70 -23.59 -10.20
CA ARG A 48 -24.86 -24.77 -10.44
C ARG A 48 -25.72 -26.04 -10.32
N ASP A 49 -25.44 -27.04 -11.16
CA ASP A 49 -26.04 -28.35 -11.00
C ASP A 49 -25.71 -28.95 -9.63
N TYR A 50 -26.70 -29.51 -8.97
CA TYR A 50 -26.52 -30.21 -7.71
C TYR A 50 -25.69 -31.47 -7.89
N VAL A 51 -24.74 -31.70 -7.02
CA VAL A 51 -23.97 -32.93 -6.90
C VAL A 51 -24.25 -33.58 -5.54
N ALA A 52 -24.34 -34.89 -5.51
CA ALA A 52 -24.63 -35.62 -4.25
C ALA A 52 -23.57 -35.27 -3.19
N GLY A 53 -24.05 -34.76 -2.04
CA GLY A 53 -23.21 -34.24 -0.95
C GLY A 53 -23.21 -32.71 -0.79
N ASP A 54 -23.79 -32.00 -1.73
CA ASP A 54 -24.00 -30.55 -1.61
C ASP A 54 -25.08 -30.19 -0.57
N ASP A 55 -25.00 -28.96 -0.07
CA ASP A 55 -25.95 -28.43 0.89
C ASP A 55 -27.35 -28.24 0.29
N ILE A 56 -28.29 -29.09 0.66
CA ILE A 56 -29.67 -29.07 0.18
C ILE A 56 -30.45 -27.81 0.56
N THR A 57 -30.00 -27.05 1.57
CA THR A 57 -30.66 -25.78 1.96
C THR A 57 -30.51 -24.70 0.90
N LYS A 58 -29.51 -24.85 0.00
CA LYS A 58 -29.22 -23.91 -1.10
C LYS A 58 -29.90 -24.33 -2.41
N LEU A 59 -30.70 -25.41 -2.44
CA LEU A 59 -31.46 -25.83 -3.62
C LEU A 59 -32.54 -24.81 -3.99
N ASP A 60 -32.67 -24.53 -5.28
CA ASP A 60 -33.80 -23.76 -5.81
C ASP A 60 -34.97 -24.67 -6.13
N TRP A 61 -35.90 -24.80 -5.18
CA TRP A 61 -37.11 -25.58 -5.37
C TRP A 61 -38.04 -25.03 -6.47
N ASN A 62 -37.99 -23.71 -6.76
CA ASN A 62 -38.75 -23.12 -7.86
C ASN A 62 -38.15 -23.50 -9.23
N ALA A 63 -36.83 -23.58 -9.33
CA ALA A 63 -36.16 -24.08 -10.54
C ALA A 63 -36.45 -25.56 -10.75
N TYR A 64 -36.40 -26.35 -9.67
CA TYR A 64 -36.78 -27.77 -9.73
C TYR A 64 -38.20 -27.97 -10.24
N ALA A 65 -39.18 -27.23 -9.71
CA ALA A 65 -40.60 -27.34 -10.15
C ALA A 65 -40.83 -26.97 -11.61
N ARG A 66 -39.94 -26.17 -12.22
CA ARG A 66 -40.07 -25.74 -13.64
C ARG A 66 -39.28 -26.62 -14.62
N PHE A 67 -38.13 -27.08 -14.21
CA PHE A 67 -37.14 -27.72 -15.12
C PHE A 67 -36.89 -29.18 -14.80
N ASP A 68 -37.44 -29.70 -13.70
CA ASP A 68 -37.17 -31.05 -13.17
C ASP A 68 -35.69 -31.38 -13.02
N LYS A 69 -34.89 -30.34 -12.69
CA LYS A 69 -33.46 -30.43 -12.43
C LYS A 69 -33.09 -29.72 -11.14
N LEU A 70 -32.20 -30.32 -10.37
CA LEU A 70 -31.75 -29.77 -9.11
C LEU A 70 -30.62 -28.76 -9.36
N TYR A 71 -30.88 -27.51 -9.04
CA TYR A 71 -29.94 -26.40 -9.11
C TYR A 71 -29.66 -25.83 -7.73
N LEU A 72 -28.38 -25.57 -7.45
CA LEU A 72 -27.93 -24.80 -6.30
C LEU A 72 -27.86 -23.32 -6.65
N LYS A 73 -28.42 -22.48 -5.81
CA LYS A 73 -28.21 -21.03 -5.86
C LYS A 73 -26.82 -20.72 -5.36
N LEU A 74 -26.02 -20.10 -6.22
CA LEU A 74 -24.73 -19.56 -5.87
C LEU A 74 -24.89 -18.07 -5.53
N TYR A 75 -24.40 -17.68 -4.38
CA TYR A 75 -24.41 -16.29 -3.92
C TYR A 75 -22.97 -15.76 -3.94
N LEU A 76 -22.84 -14.47 -4.27
CA LEU A 76 -21.54 -13.79 -4.17
C LEU A 76 -21.15 -13.63 -2.70
N ASP A 77 -19.93 -13.96 -2.36
CA ASP A 77 -19.42 -13.73 -1.01
C ASP A 77 -18.78 -12.32 -0.99
N GLU A 78 -19.48 -11.36 -0.41
CA GLU A 78 -18.90 -10.03 -0.13
C GLU A 78 -18.05 -10.14 1.13
N ARG A 79 -16.76 -10.34 0.93
CA ARG A 79 -15.80 -10.34 2.06
C ARG A 79 -15.24 -8.96 2.28
N GLN A 80 -15.42 -8.46 3.48
CA GLN A 80 -14.70 -7.30 3.96
C GLN A 80 -13.20 -7.59 3.97
N MET A 81 -12.45 -6.86 3.15
CA MET A 81 -11.00 -6.98 3.14
C MET A 81 -10.38 -6.20 4.31
N HIS A 82 -9.18 -6.60 4.72
CA HIS A 82 -8.43 -5.87 5.72
C HIS A 82 -7.17 -5.27 5.08
N THR A 83 -7.18 -3.96 4.84
CA THR A 83 -6.02 -3.20 4.39
C THR A 83 -5.14 -2.85 5.59
N ARG A 84 -3.88 -3.27 5.56
CA ARG A 84 -2.86 -2.97 6.56
C ARG A 84 -1.78 -2.13 5.93
N ILE A 85 -1.51 -0.97 6.50
CA ILE A 85 -0.52 -0.03 6.00
C ILE A 85 0.61 0.05 7.01
N TYR A 86 1.83 -0.23 6.57
CA TYR A 86 3.04 -0.19 7.35
C TYR A 86 3.89 0.99 6.88
N ILE A 87 4.11 1.96 7.75
CA ILE A 87 4.90 3.16 7.48
C ILE A 87 6.25 3.01 8.17
N ASP A 88 7.30 3.07 7.39
CA ASP A 88 8.66 3.17 7.88
C ASP A 88 8.90 4.55 8.49
N ALA A 89 9.17 4.60 9.79
CA ALA A 89 9.43 5.83 10.52
C ALA A 89 10.92 6.05 10.81
N SER A 90 11.81 5.48 9.99
CA SER A 90 13.25 5.68 10.12
C SER A 90 13.68 7.14 9.92
N ARG A 91 14.87 7.46 10.41
CA ARG A 91 15.46 8.80 10.27
C ARG A 91 15.69 9.18 8.81
N SER A 92 15.94 8.22 7.93
CA SER A 92 16.12 8.47 6.50
C SER A 92 14.87 9.09 5.86
N MET A 93 13.69 8.79 6.40
CA MET A 93 12.40 9.37 5.94
C MET A 93 12.22 10.84 6.35
N GLU A 94 12.85 11.30 7.42
CA GLU A 94 12.77 12.70 7.91
C GLU A 94 13.97 13.56 7.49
N TYR A 95 15.08 12.93 7.05
CA TYR A 95 16.35 13.61 6.88
C TYR A 95 16.33 14.75 5.85
N GLY A 96 16.92 15.89 6.22
CA GLY A 96 17.16 17.04 5.34
C GLY A 96 15.91 17.87 5.04
N LYS A 97 15.85 18.38 3.82
CA LYS A 97 14.70 19.14 3.30
C LYS A 97 13.68 18.23 2.62
N SER A 98 13.92 16.93 2.66
CA SER A 98 13.05 15.98 1.99
C SER A 98 11.70 15.90 2.70
N LYS A 99 10.64 15.84 1.93
CA LYS A 99 9.27 15.69 2.43
C LYS A 99 8.83 14.21 2.43
N LYS A 100 9.78 13.25 2.50
CA LYS A 100 9.47 11.82 2.42
C LYS A 100 8.48 11.39 3.50
N ALA A 101 8.70 11.82 4.74
CA ALA A 101 7.79 11.55 5.86
C ALA A 101 6.37 12.11 5.61
N GLU A 102 6.27 13.36 5.15
CA GLU A 102 4.99 13.99 4.80
C GLU A 102 4.29 13.23 3.68
N GLN A 103 5.03 12.83 2.66
CA GLN A 103 4.51 12.08 1.53
C GLN A 103 4.06 10.67 1.92
N ALA A 104 4.80 10.00 2.80
CA ALA A 104 4.42 8.69 3.35
C ALA A 104 3.07 8.76 4.07
N ILE A 105 2.88 9.78 4.90
CA ILE A 105 1.60 10.02 5.59
C ILE A 105 0.47 10.28 4.59
N LYS A 106 0.69 11.11 3.56
CA LYS A 106 -0.31 11.41 2.52
C LYS A 106 -0.69 10.17 1.72
N ILE A 107 0.27 9.38 1.30
CA ILE A 107 0.02 8.12 0.57
C ILE A 107 -0.74 7.13 1.46
N ALA A 108 -0.32 6.97 2.72
CA ALA A 108 -1.01 6.11 3.67
C ALA A 108 -2.47 6.55 3.89
N ALA A 109 -2.70 7.85 4.08
CA ALA A 109 -4.04 8.43 4.25
C ALA A 109 -4.92 8.23 3.01
N THR A 110 -4.36 8.39 1.81
CA THR A 110 -5.08 8.18 0.55
C THR A 110 -5.51 6.72 0.39
N LEU A 111 -4.60 5.78 0.58
CA LEU A 111 -4.91 4.35 0.50
C LEU A 111 -5.91 3.93 1.58
N ALA A 112 -5.77 4.45 2.81
CA ALA A 112 -6.73 4.23 3.87
C ALA A 112 -8.12 4.75 3.50
N TYR A 113 -8.22 5.98 2.95
CA TYR A 113 -9.49 6.57 2.52
C TYR A 113 -10.15 5.76 1.41
N LEU A 114 -9.40 5.38 0.38
CA LEU A 114 -9.92 4.55 -0.71
C LEU A 114 -10.46 3.21 -0.19
N SER A 115 -9.75 2.57 0.75
CA SER A 115 -10.19 1.30 1.34
C SER A 115 -11.46 1.45 2.19
N VAL A 116 -11.56 2.49 3.04
CA VAL A 116 -12.77 2.70 3.85
C VAL A 116 -13.99 3.09 3.00
N CYS A 117 -13.78 3.71 1.83
CA CYS A 117 -14.87 3.99 0.88
C CYS A 117 -15.48 2.71 0.30
N GLU A 118 -14.72 1.64 0.22
CA GLU A 118 -15.16 0.29 -0.18
C GLU A 118 -15.62 -0.56 1.01
N MET A 119 -15.82 0.07 2.18
CA MET A 119 -16.21 -0.59 3.44
C MET A 119 -15.21 -1.63 3.94
N ASP A 120 -13.97 -1.57 3.48
CA ASP A 120 -12.89 -2.41 3.98
C ASP A 120 -12.42 -1.95 5.36
N LYS A 121 -11.90 -2.91 6.11
CA LYS A 121 -11.25 -2.65 7.39
C LYS A 121 -9.84 -2.11 7.17
N VAL A 122 -9.46 -1.03 7.85
CA VAL A 122 -8.14 -0.40 7.72
C VAL A 122 -7.43 -0.33 9.06
N SER A 123 -6.17 -0.77 9.07
CA SER A 123 -5.23 -0.52 10.19
C SER A 123 -3.95 0.10 9.67
N VAL A 124 -3.42 1.05 10.41
CA VAL A 124 -2.14 1.70 10.09
C VAL A 124 -1.14 1.44 11.21
N TYR A 125 0.02 0.98 10.83
CA TYR A 125 1.14 0.65 11.70
C TYR A 125 2.35 1.49 11.33
N VAL A 126 3.12 1.85 12.35
CA VAL A 126 4.44 2.50 12.20
C VAL A 126 5.51 1.48 12.58
N ILE A 127 6.53 1.38 11.74
CA ILE A 127 7.70 0.55 12.00
C ILE A 127 8.73 1.41 12.74
N ARG A 128 9.07 1.01 13.96
CA ARG A 128 10.15 1.59 14.76
C ARG A 128 11.07 0.49 15.23
N GLU A 129 12.34 0.59 14.90
CA GLU A 129 13.30 -0.46 15.16
C GLU A 129 12.76 -1.82 14.69
N LYS A 130 12.52 -2.76 15.61
CA LYS A 130 12.02 -4.11 15.34
C LYS A 130 10.56 -4.30 15.76
N SER A 131 9.83 -3.22 16.00
CA SER A 131 8.46 -3.27 16.52
C SER A 131 7.47 -2.56 15.61
N LEU A 132 6.20 -2.97 15.70
CA LEU A 132 5.07 -2.31 15.07
C LEU A 132 4.28 -1.57 16.14
N GLU A 133 4.09 -0.27 15.92
CA GLU A 133 3.18 0.57 16.70
C GLU A 133 1.88 0.74 15.91
N GLU A 134 0.74 0.35 16.49
CA GLU A 134 -0.56 0.50 15.84
C GLU A 134 -1.11 1.91 16.11
N VAL A 135 -1.15 2.74 15.07
CA VAL A 135 -1.65 4.13 15.12
C VAL A 135 -3.16 4.18 14.89
N ILE A 136 -3.64 3.40 13.92
CA ILE A 136 -5.07 3.27 13.60
C ILE A 136 -5.42 1.78 13.60
N SER A 137 -6.41 1.42 14.43
CA SER A 137 -6.80 0.02 14.63
C SER A 137 -8.16 -0.26 14.01
N GLY A 138 -8.15 -0.98 12.91
CA GLY A 138 -9.31 -1.67 12.35
C GLY A 138 -10.56 -0.81 12.09
N ILE A 139 -10.39 0.40 11.60
CA ILE A 139 -11.51 1.30 11.26
C ILE A 139 -12.23 0.85 9.99
N VAL A 140 -13.54 1.15 9.91
CA VAL A 140 -14.40 0.89 8.76
C VAL A 140 -15.28 2.12 8.52
N GLY A 141 -15.42 2.51 7.25
CA GLY A 141 -16.26 3.62 6.82
C GLY A 141 -15.64 5.01 7.01
N LYS A 142 -16.21 5.97 6.30
CA LYS A 142 -15.66 7.34 6.20
C LYS A 142 -15.68 8.10 7.53
N GLU A 143 -16.71 7.94 8.36
CA GLU A 143 -16.82 8.63 9.64
C GLU A 143 -15.70 8.21 10.60
N ALA A 144 -15.43 6.90 10.68
CA ALA A 144 -14.35 6.38 11.49
C ALA A 144 -12.98 6.84 10.96
N PHE A 145 -12.81 6.96 9.63
CA PHE A 145 -11.61 7.51 9.03
C PHE A 145 -11.40 8.97 9.44
N ILE A 146 -12.38 9.84 9.23
CA ILE A 146 -12.29 11.28 9.57
C ILE A 146 -11.95 11.48 11.04
N SER A 147 -12.54 10.69 11.93
CA SER A 147 -12.29 10.77 13.38
C SER A 147 -10.88 10.34 13.80
N ASN A 148 -10.20 9.51 13.02
CA ASN A 148 -8.90 8.94 13.38
C ASN A 148 -7.71 9.45 12.54
N ILE A 149 -7.97 10.08 11.39
CA ILE A 149 -6.92 10.42 10.43
C ILE A 149 -5.88 11.40 10.97
N HIS A 150 -6.28 12.28 11.91
CA HIS A 150 -5.38 13.24 12.55
C HIS A 150 -4.20 12.58 13.28
N LYS A 151 -4.38 11.34 13.76
CA LYS A 151 -3.32 10.56 14.42
C LYS A 151 -2.10 10.34 13.53
N LEU A 152 -2.29 10.34 12.20
CA LEU A 152 -1.17 10.21 11.26
C LEU A 152 -0.26 11.44 11.27
N ASN A 153 -0.79 12.63 11.60
CA ASN A 153 0.04 13.84 11.75
C ASN A 153 0.89 13.83 13.03
N GLU A 154 0.59 12.93 13.97
CA GLU A 154 1.30 12.78 15.24
C GLU A 154 2.46 11.79 15.14
N ILE A 155 2.62 11.11 13.99
CA ILE A 155 3.71 10.18 13.78
C ILE A 155 5.05 10.92 13.81
N GLU A 156 5.92 10.50 14.71
CA GLU A 156 7.29 10.99 14.79
C GLU A 156 8.19 10.05 13.97
N PHE A 157 9.10 10.63 13.22
CA PHE A 157 10.10 9.91 12.45
C PHE A 157 11.46 10.02 13.12
N GLY A 158 12.27 8.96 13.07
CA GLY A 158 13.61 8.94 13.65
C GLY A 158 14.04 7.55 14.07
N GLY A 159 15.33 7.37 14.37
CA GLY A 159 15.91 6.07 14.69
C GLY A 159 16.10 5.19 13.45
N ASP A 160 16.27 3.91 13.68
CA ASP A 160 16.42 2.89 12.64
C ASP A 160 15.08 2.16 12.44
N SER A 161 14.95 1.45 11.32
CA SER A 161 13.78 0.64 11.00
C SER A 161 14.23 -0.69 10.40
N TYR A 162 13.68 -1.79 10.93
CA TYR A 162 13.94 -3.17 10.50
C TYR A 162 12.62 -3.78 10.03
N ILE A 163 12.30 -3.56 8.75
CA ILE A 163 10.97 -3.87 8.17
C ILE A 163 10.61 -5.34 8.39
N SER A 164 11.51 -6.26 8.07
CA SER A 164 11.23 -7.69 8.23
C SER A 164 11.10 -8.10 9.69
N ASP A 165 12.00 -7.64 10.55
CA ASP A 165 11.95 -7.99 11.96
C ASP A 165 10.71 -7.48 12.67
N ALA A 166 10.17 -6.33 12.22
CA ALA A 166 8.92 -5.77 12.75
C ALA A 166 7.66 -6.51 12.22
N ILE A 167 7.62 -6.82 10.92
CA ILE A 167 6.42 -7.41 10.30
C ILE A 167 6.29 -8.91 10.58
N LEU A 168 7.39 -9.68 10.56
CA LEU A 168 7.36 -11.14 10.72
C LEU A 168 6.67 -11.62 12.01
N PRO A 169 6.91 -11.01 13.18
CA PRO A 169 6.25 -11.43 14.43
C PRO A 169 4.76 -11.03 14.49
N SER A 170 4.30 -10.15 13.60
CA SER A 170 2.95 -9.60 13.66
C SER A 170 1.90 -10.66 13.29
N LYS A 171 0.76 -10.60 13.97
CA LYS A 171 -0.39 -11.47 13.67
C LYS A 171 -1.12 -11.00 12.44
N VAL A 172 -0.54 -11.24 11.27
CA VAL A 172 -1.20 -10.99 9.99
C VAL A 172 -2.15 -12.17 9.70
N GLY A 173 -3.44 -11.87 9.48
CA GLY A 173 -4.41 -12.88 9.06
C GLY A 173 -4.03 -13.49 7.72
N HIS A 174 -4.41 -14.76 7.52
CA HIS A 174 -4.28 -15.43 6.23
C HIS A 174 -5.49 -15.10 5.34
N GLY A 175 -5.26 -14.87 4.06
CA GLY A 175 -6.33 -14.67 3.07
C GLY A 175 -6.55 -13.20 2.69
N ASP A 176 -7.76 -12.92 2.22
CA ASP A 176 -8.11 -11.70 1.51
C ASP A 176 -7.76 -10.41 2.27
N GLY A 177 -7.02 -9.54 1.61
CA GLY A 177 -6.66 -8.23 2.12
C GLY A 177 -5.37 -7.69 1.53
N MET A 178 -5.20 -6.40 1.64
CA MET A 178 -4.02 -5.68 1.13
C MET A 178 -3.04 -5.39 2.26
N SER A 179 -1.76 -5.48 1.98
CA SER A 179 -0.66 -5.08 2.85
C SER A 179 0.22 -4.09 2.11
N VAL A 180 0.26 -2.86 2.59
CA VAL A 180 1.04 -1.77 2.00
C VAL A 180 2.29 -1.54 2.84
N ILE A 181 3.45 -1.49 2.22
CA ILE A 181 4.72 -1.10 2.87
C ILE A 181 5.19 0.20 2.23
N ILE A 182 5.37 1.23 3.06
CA ILE A 182 5.81 2.56 2.62
C ILE A 182 7.16 2.86 3.27
N SER A 183 8.21 2.95 2.46
CA SER A 183 9.59 3.21 2.90
C SER A 183 10.40 3.82 1.76
N ASP A 184 11.59 4.30 2.01
CA ASP A 184 12.55 4.61 0.95
C ASP A 184 13.34 3.37 0.48
N PHE A 185 13.26 2.27 1.23
CA PHE A 185 13.96 1.01 0.95
C PHE A 185 15.47 1.17 0.67
N LEU A 186 16.06 2.26 1.14
CA LEU A 186 17.51 2.55 1.02
C LEU A 186 18.30 2.07 2.23
N THR A 187 17.80 1.08 2.93
CA THR A 187 18.39 0.49 4.12
C THR A 187 19.12 -0.80 3.77
N ASP A 188 20.15 -1.13 4.56
CA ASP A 188 20.83 -2.43 4.50
C ASP A 188 19.97 -3.56 5.08
N ASN A 189 18.81 -3.24 5.62
CA ASN A 189 17.91 -4.19 6.28
C ASN A 189 17.10 -5.00 5.26
N ASP A 190 16.90 -6.27 5.60
CA ASP A 190 16.20 -7.23 4.77
C ASP A 190 14.68 -6.97 4.79
N TYR A 191 14.14 -6.30 3.76
CA TYR A 191 12.70 -6.12 3.52
C TYR A 191 12.09 -7.29 2.72
N GLU A 192 12.92 -8.08 2.04
CA GLU A 192 12.48 -9.16 1.17
C GLU A 192 11.69 -10.22 1.95
N ARG A 193 12.14 -10.56 3.16
CA ARG A 193 11.45 -11.52 4.04
C ARG A 193 10.06 -11.05 4.48
N ALA A 194 9.88 -9.74 4.66
CA ALA A 194 8.55 -9.17 4.97
C ALA A 194 7.60 -9.34 3.80
N ILE A 195 8.05 -9.04 2.58
CA ILE A 195 7.25 -9.20 1.36
C ILE A 195 6.89 -10.67 1.17
N ASP A 196 7.86 -11.58 1.30
CA ASP A 196 7.63 -13.03 1.22
C ASP A 196 6.61 -13.51 2.25
N HIS A 197 6.76 -13.06 3.49
CA HIS A 197 5.83 -13.43 4.56
C HIS A 197 4.39 -13.01 4.25
N LEU A 198 4.19 -11.76 3.79
CA LEU A 198 2.87 -11.23 3.46
C LEU A 198 2.26 -11.92 2.23
N ALA A 199 3.06 -12.17 1.19
CA ALA A 199 2.64 -12.90 -0.01
C ALA A 199 2.25 -14.36 0.32
N ASN A 200 3.04 -15.04 1.16
CA ASN A 200 2.73 -16.39 1.64
C ASN A 200 1.44 -16.46 2.48
N LYS A 201 1.04 -15.35 3.10
CA LYS A 201 -0.27 -15.20 3.76
C LYS A 201 -1.39 -14.95 2.76
N LYS A 202 -1.14 -15.03 1.45
CA LYS A 202 -2.08 -14.75 0.35
C LYS A 202 -2.66 -13.34 0.40
N ARG A 203 -1.88 -12.40 0.91
CA ARG A 203 -2.24 -10.99 0.90
C ARG A 203 -1.73 -10.34 -0.39
N HIS A 204 -2.50 -9.40 -0.90
CA HIS A 204 -2.02 -8.52 -1.97
C HIS A 204 -1.01 -7.53 -1.38
N VAL A 205 0.23 -7.62 -1.80
CA VAL A 205 1.30 -6.75 -1.27
C VAL A 205 1.52 -5.57 -2.22
N PHE A 206 1.56 -4.37 -1.66
CA PHE A 206 1.83 -3.13 -2.37
C PHE A 206 2.99 -2.40 -1.72
N CYS A 207 4.11 -2.29 -2.42
CA CYS A 207 5.32 -1.61 -1.95
C CYS A 207 5.39 -0.22 -2.56
N THR A 208 5.47 0.81 -1.73
CA THR A 208 5.66 2.20 -2.17
C THR A 208 7.03 2.68 -1.72
N GLN A 209 7.92 2.88 -2.68
CA GLN A 209 9.21 3.50 -2.45
C GLN A 209 9.10 5.02 -2.60
N ILE A 210 9.53 5.78 -1.58
CA ILE A 210 9.51 7.23 -1.61
C ILE A 210 10.93 7.76 -1.63
N LEU A 211 11.27 8.49 -2.69
CA LEU A 211 12.56 9.13 -2.82
C LEU A 211 12.39 10.64 -3.00
N SER A 212 13.33 11.42 -2.46
CA SER A 212 13.38 12.85 -2.69
C SER A 212 13.88 13.15 -4.10
N ARG A 213 13.55 14.34 -4.62
CA ARG A 213 14.08 14.78 -5.93
C ARG A 213 15.60 14.83 -5.94
N GLU A 214 16.21 15.14 -4.80
CA GLU A 214 17.67 15.17 -4.65
C GLU A 214 18.26 13.75 -4.74
N GLU A 215 17.58 12.73 -4.25
CA GLU A 215 17.97 11.32 -4.38
C GLU A 215 17.74 10.81 -5.81
N LEU A 216 16.63 11.18 -6.44
CA LEU A 216 16.32 10.80 -7.82
C LEU A 216 17.26 11.45 -8.84
N ASN A 217 17.60 12.73 -8.62
CA ASN A 217 18.44 13.51 -9.51
C ASN A 217 19.38 14.42 -8.71
N PRO A 218 20.50 13.91 -8.19
CA PRO A 218 21.43 14.72 -7.44
C PRO A 218 22.01 15.82 -8.32
N LEU A 219 21.66 17.08 -8.00
CA LEU A 219 22.08 18.27 -8.76
C LEU A 219 23.49 18.74 -8.41
N THR A 220 24.14 18.17 -7.41
CA THR A 220 25.39 18.66 -6.82
C THR A 220 26.57 18.36 -7.73
N ARG A 221 27.18 19.43 -8.23
CA ARG A 221 28.53 19.40 -8.81
C ARG A 221 29.46 20.14 -7.86
N GLY A 222 30.59 19.55 -7.55
CA GLY A 222 31.61 20.17 -6.71
C GLY A 222 31.92 19.37 -5.43
N LYS A 223 32.51 20.06 -4.46
CA LYS A 223 32.83 19.45 -3.16
C LYS A 223 31.53 19.31 -2.34
N VAL A 224 31.12 18.08 -2.06
CA VAL A 224 29.98 17.79 -1.21
C VAL A 224 30.41 17.09 0.06
N HIS A 225 29.71 17.36 1.12
CA HIS A 225 29.77 16.63 2.37
C HIS A 225 28.57 15.68 2.39
N LEU A 226 28.84 14.37 2.30
CA LEU A 226 27.81 13.36 2.46
C LEU A 226 27.77 12.95 3.93
N PHE A 227 26.59 12.92 4.47
CA PHE A 227 26.31 12.42 5.82
C PHE A 227 25.55 11.11 5.69
N ASP A 228 25.90 10.13 6.50
CA ASP A 228 25.07 8.95 6.66
C ASP A 228 23.86 9.34 7.51
N SER A 229 22.66 9.12 6.98
CA SER A 229 21.39 9.49 7.67
C SER A 229 21.16 8.69 8.95
N GLU A 230 21.66 7.46 9.01
CA GLU A 230 21.54 6.57 10.16
C GLU A 230 22.71 6.72 11.14
N ASN A 231 23.89 7.12 10.65
CA ASN A 231 25.08 7.27 11.48
C ASN A 231 25.75 8.65 11.28
N ILE A 232 25.31 9.65 12.05
CA ILE A 232 25.78 11.04 11.98
C ILE A 232 27.31 11.19 12.08
N ASN A 233 28.01 10.23 12.69
CA ASN A 233 29.45 10.24 12.83
C ASN A 233 30.21 9.84 11.55
N LYS A 234 29.50 9.26 10.56
CA LYS A 234 30.07 8.91 9.27
C LYS A 234 29.86 10.05 8.28
N THR A 235 30.92 10.81 8.04
CA THR A 235 30.90 11.90 7.05
C THR A 235 31.93 11.60 5.96
N TYR A 236 31.53 11.79 4.72
CA TYR A 236 32.39 11.62 3.57
C TYR A 236 32.49 12.92 2.80
N ARG A 237 33.72 13.41 2.60
CA ARG A 237 33.98 14.54 1.72
C ARG A 237 34.40 13.99 0.36
N LYS A 238 33.54 14.19 -0.63
CA LYS A 238 33.83 13.78 -2.02
C LYS A 238 33.64 14.94 -2.98
N HIS A 239 34.41 14.94 -4.04
CA HIS A 239 34.14 15.79 -5.19
C HIS A 239 33.21 15.02 -6.12
N VAL A 240 32.04 15.57 -6.35
CA VAL A 240 31.07 14.96 -7.28
C VAL A 240 31.35 15.50 -8.67
N ASP A 241 31.74 14.62 -9.57
CA ASP A 241 31.88 14.88 -10.99
C ASP A 241 30.78 14.16 -11.80
N LYS A 242 30.84 14.29 -13.11
CA LYS A 242 29.84 13.65 -14.00
C LYS A 242 29.88 12.12 -13.94
N GLU A 243 31.05 11.53 -13.68
CA GLU A 243 31.21 10.07 -13.61
C GLU A 243 30.58 9.52 -12.33
N ILE A 244 30.82 10.19 -11.20
CA ILE A 244 30.21 9.81 -9.91
C ILE A 244 28.70 9.98 -9.99
N ALA A 245 28.18 11.06 -10.57
CA ALA A 245 26.74 11.25 -10.75
C ALA A 245 26.12 10.17 -11.65
N LYS A 246 26.81 9.75 -12.71
CA LYS A 246 26.38 8.65 -13.57
C LYS A 246 26.40 7.30 -12.84
N ALA A 247 27.44 7.03 -12.06
CA ALA A 247 27.57 5.82 -11.25
C ALA A 247 26.46 5.75 -10.18
N TYR A 248 26.18 6.87 -9.51
CA TYR A 248 25.07 6.97 -8.55
C TYR A 248 23.73 6.65 -9.20
N LYS A 249 23.43 7.25 -10.37
CA LYS A 249 22.18 6.99 -11.08
C LYS A 249 22.05 5.54 -11.51
N ALA A 250 23.15 4.92 -11.93
CA ALA A 250 23.17 3.50 -12.27
C ALA A 250 22.91 2.62 -11.03
N ALA A 251 23.53 2.95 -9.89
CA ALA A 251 23.30 2.25 -8.64
C ALA A 251 21.85 2.40 -8.14
N LEU A 252 21.28 3.62 -8.21
CA LEU A 252 19.89 3.87 -7.84
C LEU A 252 18.94 3.07 -8.72
N ASN A 253 19.14 3.10 -10.05
CA ASN A 253 18.31 2.33 -10.98
C ASN A 253 18.44 0.81 -10.72
N TYR A 254 19.61 0.34 -10.32
CA TYR A 254 19.78 -1.07 -9.94
C TYR A 254 18.99 -1.42 -8.68
N VAL A 255 19.05 -0.57 -7.64
CA VAL A 255 18.31 -0.81 -6.38
C VAL A 255 16.79 -0.76 -6.63
N THR A 256 16.28 0.27 -7.31
CA THR A 256 14.86 0.39 -7.63
C THR A 256 14.38 -0.74 -8.52
N GLY A 257 15.17 -1.14 -9.52
CA GLY A 257 14.89 -2.28 -10.39
C GLY A 257 14.83 -3.59 -9.60
N LYS A 258 15.80 -3.83 -8.71
CA LYS A 258 15.81 -5.04 -7.85
C LYS A 258 14.54 -5.17 -7.01
N ILE A 259 14.06 -4.08 -6.42
CA ILE A 259 12.82 -4.08 -5.61
C ILE A 259 11.62 -4.38 -6.50
N ASN A 260 11.53 -3.71 -7.66
CA ASN A 260 10.43 -3.93 -8.61
C ASN A 260 10.37 -5.38 -9.11
N ASP A 261 11.51 -5.95 -9.51
CA ASP A 261 11.61 -7.33 -9.98
C ASP A 261 11.27 -8.32 -8.87
N PHE A 262 11.69 -8.03 -7.63
CA PHE A 262 11.37 -8.84 -6.47
C PHE A 262 9.88 -8.85 -6.17
N CYS A 263 9.22 -7.70 -6.24
CA CYS A 263 7.77 -7.56 -6.10
C CYS A 263 7.02 -8.30 -7.21
N ALA A 264 7.42 -8.07 -8.47
CA ALA A 264 6.78 -8.69 -9.64
C ALA A 264 6.81 -10.23 -9.58
N ALA A 265 7.93 -10.83 -9.15
CA ALA A 265 8.06 -12.28 -8.98
C ALA A 265 7.09 -12.88 -7.95
N ARG A 266 6.47 -12.05 -7.10
CA ARG A 266 5.54 -12.45 -6.03
C ARG A 266 4.11 -11.96 -6.24
N ASN A 267 3.80 -11.46 -7.42
CA ASN A 267 2.53 -10.79 -7.74
C ASN A 267 2.22 -9.63 -6.75
N ALA A 268 3.27 -8.95 -6.31
CA ALA A 268 3.19 -7.74 -5.50
C ALA A 268 3.33 -6.52 -6.42
N ASP A 269 2.61 -5.45 -6.11
CA ASP A 269 2.76 -4.20 -6.83
C ASP A 269 3.88 -3.35 -6.25
N TYR A 270 4.55 -2.61 -7.12
CA TYR A 270 5.57 -1.65 -6.74
C TYR A 270 5.27 -0.28 -7.34
N LEU A 271 5.42 0.76 -6.52
CA LEU A 271 5.26 2.15 -6.89
C LEU A 271 6.48 2.95 -6.41
N LEU A 272 7.18 3.59 -7.36
CA LEU A 272 8.18 4.62 -7.05
C LEU A 272 7.51 5.98 -7.07
N ALA A 273 7.57 6.70 -5.95
CA ALA A 273 6.98 8.02 -5.76
C ALA A 273 8.07 9.05 -5.42
N SER A 274 7.96 10.26 -5.97
CA SER A 274 8.77 11.39 -5.52
C SER A 274 8.12 12.04 -4.30
N ALA A 275 8.95 12.46 -3.34
CA ALA A 275 8.48 13.14 -2.13
C ALA A 275 7.85 14.52 -2.41
N GLU A 276 8.14 15.11 -3.56
CA GLU A 276 7.69 16.44 -3.98
C GLU A 276 6.47 16.42 -4.92
N ASP A 277 6.13 15.24 -5.47
CA ASP A 277 4.98 15.12 -6.37
C ASP A 277 3.67 15.15 -5.57
N SER A 278 2.60 15.64 -6.20
CA SER A 278 1.30 15.57 -5.56
C SER A 278 0.80 14.12 -5.52
N VAL A 279 0.10 13.76 -4.45
CA VAL A 279 -0.50 12.42 -4.32
C VAL A 279 -1.45 12.14 -5.48
N PHE A 280 -2.16 13.16 -5.93
CA PHE A 280 -3.04 13.06 -7.10
C PHE A 280 -2.26 12.64 -8.36
N GLU A 281 -1.14 13.29 -8.66
CA GLU A 281 -0.31 12.96 -9.83
C GLU A 281 0.27 11.54 -9.75
N ILE A 282 0.72 11.13 -8.56
CA ILE A 282 1.27 9.79 -8.33
C ILE A 282 0.22 8.71 -8.64
N PHE A 283 -0.96 8.83 -8.05
CA PHE A 283 -2.02 7.83 -8.25
C PHE A 283 -2.64 7.92 -9.63
N PHE A 284 -2.86 9.13 -10.15
CA PHE A 284 -3.38 9.32 -11.50
C PHE A 284 -2.41 8.79 -12.55
N GLY A 285 -1.12 9.13 -12.45
CA GLY A 285 -0.08 8.63 -13.36
C GLY A 285 -0.03 7.10 -13.36
N LYS A 286 -0.07 6.48 -12.19
CA LYS A 286 -0.09 5.02 -12.07
C LYS A 286 -1.35 4.39 -12.68
N LEU A 287 -2.50 4.99 -12.48
CA LEU A 287 -3.77 4.52 -13.06
C LEU A 287 -3.75 4.60 -14.60
N VAL A 288 -3.11 5.63 -15.15
CA VAL A 288 -2.91 5.75 -16.62
C VAL A 288 -1.94 4.69 -17.13
N GLU A 289 -0.79 4.49 -16.47
CA GLU A 289 0.18 3.45 -16.82
C GLU A 289 -0.43 2.06 -16.82
N MET A 290 -1.30 1.76 -15.87
CA MET A 290 -2.02 0.48 -15.77
C MET A 290 -3.17 0.36 -16.78
N GLY A 291 -3.40 1.37 -17.62
CA GLY A 291 -4.47 1.37 -18.63
C GLY A 291 -5.88 1.49 -18.06
N VAL A 292 -5.99 1.99 -16.86
CA VAL A 292 -7.24 2.14 -16.10
C VAL A 292 -7.95 3.44 -16.44
N LEU A 293 -7.17 4.48 -16.66
CA LEU A 293 -7.63 5.75 -17.23
C LEU A 293 -7.11 5.87 -18.67
N LYS A 294 -8.00 6.27 -19.57
CA LYS A 294 -7.67 6.60 -20.97
C LYS A 294 -7.69 8.11 -21.15
#